data_30c9d9a1602c9176bccb9a14deebab3b
#
_entry.id   30c9d9a1602c9176bccb9a14deebab3b
#
_cell.length_a   1.000
_cell.length_b   1.000
_cell.length_c   1.000
_cell.angle_alpha   90.00
_cell.angle_beta   90.00
_cell.angle_gamma   90.00
#
_symmetry.space_group_name_H-M   'P 1'
#
loop_
_entity.id
_entity.type
_entity.pdbx_description
1 polymer ?
#
loop_
_entity_poly.entity_id
_entity_poly.type
_entity_poly.pdbx_seq_one_letter_code
_entity_poly.pdbx_strand_id
1 'polypeptide(L)'
;MDARVHIHLSVADLARSRDFYEKFFGVGPAKDKSDHVKFVPPFAPINLAISPRRAGSDDARAINHLGVEVDSGDALLRHLERVKAAGLSVREQLNVNCCYANQSKFWVQDPDGVEWEVYHVNYDLEEKHGKPVASAAAAPRPLPVLNEPAASCCSGRRSRDAN
;
A
#
# COMPACT_ATOMS: atom_id res chain seq x y z
N MET A 1 13.21 11.20 7.58
CA MET A 1 13.49 9.91 6.90
C MET A 1 12.64 9.96 5.64
N ASP A 2 13.28 10.02 4.48
CA ASP A 2 12.63 10.45 3.23
C ASP A 2 11.81 9.34 2.55
N ALA A 3 11.98 8.08 2.94
CA ALA A 3 11.22 6.93 2.43
C ALA A 3 11.27 5.74 3.39
N ARG A 4 10.26 4.87 3.29
CA ARG A 4 10.21 3.56 3.99
C ARG A 4 9.96 2.44 3.00
N VAL A 5 10.56 1.29 3.27
CA VAL A 5 10.22 0.06 2.55
C VAL A 5 8.82 -0.38 2.97
N HIS A 6 7.92 -0.55 2.02
CA HIS A 6 6.59 -1.09 2.24
C HIS A 6 6.56 -2.59 1.91
N ILE A 7 6.06 -3.37 2.85
CA ILE A 7 5.85 -4.81 2.71
C ILE A 7 4.40 -5.10 3.05
N HIS A 8 3.68 -5.79 2.17
CA HIS A 8 2.34 -6.26 2.46
C HIS A 8 2.28 -7.78 2.42
N LEU A 9 1.92 -8.38 3.56
CA LEU A 9 1.79 -9.83 3.69
C LEU A 9 0.31 -10.23 3.76
N SER A 10 -0.01 -11.31 3.08
CA SER A 10 -1.29 -12.01 3.22
C SER A 10 -1.10 -13.17 4.21
N VAL A 11 -1.76 -13.11 5.36
CA VAL A 11 -1.56 -14.03 6.48
C VAL A 11 -2.77 -14.96 6.69
N ALA A 12 -2.52 -16.16 7.17
CA ALA A 12 -3.58 -17.14 7.43
C ALA A 12 -4.44 -16.74 8.64
N ASP A 13 -3.82 -16.18 9.68
CA ASP A 13 -4.46 -15.74 10.92
C ASP A 13 -3.92 -14.36 11.28
N LEU A 14 -4.79 -13.34 11.17
CA LEU A 14 -4.41 -11.95 11.38
C LEU A 14 -4.06 -11.68 12.86
N ALA A 15 -4.84 -12.24 13.80
CA ALA A 15 -4.61 -12.01 15.23
C ALA A 15 -3.27 -12.61 15.67
N ARG A 16 -2.99 -13.85 15.29
CA ARG A 16 -1.73 -14.53 15.59
C ARG A 16 -0.53 -13.81 14.95
N SER A 17 -0.67 -13.33 13.73
CA SER A 17 0.40 -12.59 13.05
C SER A 17 0.61 -11.21 13.68
N ARG A 18 -0.47 -10.53 14.07
CA ARG A 18 -0.42 -9.26 14.81
C ARG A 18 0.38 -9.42 16.10
N ASP A 19 0.04 -10.42 16.93
CA ASP A 19 0.73 -10.68 18.20
C ASP A 19 2.22 -11.04 18.00
N PHE A 20 2.52 -11.78 16.94
CA PHE A 20 3.91 -12.10 16.58
C PHE A 20 4.70 -10.83 16.24
N TYR A 21 4.18 -9.98 15.34
CA TYR A 21 4.91 -8.78 14.91
C TYR A 21 5.00 -7.71 16.01
N GLU A 22 4.02 -7.60 16.90
CA GLU A 22 4.10 -6.75 18.07
C GLU A 22 5.26 -7.16 18.98
N LYS A 23 5.41 -8.45 19.26
CA LYS A 23 6.54 -9.00 20.03
C LYS A 23 7.87 -8.85 19.27
N PHE A 24 7.89 -9.12 17.97
CA PHE A 24 9.09 -9.07 17.15
C PHE A 24 9.64 -7.64 17.02
N PHE A 25 8.79 -6.65 16.80
CA PHE A 25 9.19 -5.26 16.72
C PHE A 25 9.28 -4.56 18.07
N GLY A 26 8.71 -5.14 19.14
CA GLY A 26 8.66 -4.53 20.47
C GLY A 26 7.81 -3.25 20.52
N VAL A 27 6.93 -3.04 19.56
CA VAL A 27 6.01 -1.88 19.46
C VAL A 27 4.64 -2.34 19.00
N GLY A 28 3.59 -1.69 19.51
CA GLY A 28 2.21 -1.94 19.06
C GLY A 28 2.00 -1.47 17.61
N PRO A 29 0.92 -1.94 16.96
CA PRO A 29 0.60 -1.53 15.60
C PRO A 29 0.23 -0.05 15.53
N ALA A 30 0.72 0.63 14.48
CA ALA A 30 0.35 2.02 14.15
C ALA A 30 -1.09 2.12 13.61
N LYS A 31 -1.63 1.02 13.05
CA LYS A 31 -3.04 0.87 12.67
C LYS A 31 -3.47 -0.55 12.98
N ASP A 32 -4.62 -0.73 13.66
CA ASP A 32 -5.14 -2.02 14.10
C ASP A 32 -6.64 -2.11 13.77
N LYS A 33 -6.96 -2.84 12.72
CA LYS A 33 -8.33 -3.06 12.23
C LYS A 33 -8.58 -4.56 12.09
N SER A 34 -9.84 -4.95 12.07
CA SER A 34 -10.24 -6.37 11.97
C SER A 34 -9.77 -7.10 10.71
N ASP A 35 -9.41 -6.35 9.67
CA ASP A 35 -8.97 -6.87 8.36
C ASP A 35 -7.66 -6.25 7.85
N HIS A 36 -7.01 -5.40 8.65
CA HIS A 36 -5.77 -4.72 8.27
C HIS A 36 -4.99 -4.25 9.50
N VAL A 37 -3.75 -4.69 9.64
CA VAL A 37 -2.85 -4.25 10.70
C VAL A 37 -1.57 -3.69 10.08
N LYS A 38 -1.07 -2.56 10.62
CA LYS A 38 0.13 -1.87 10.11
C LYS A 38 1.11 -1.62 11.24
N PHE A 39 2.38 -1.97 11.02
CA PHE A 39 3.49 -1.67 11.92
C PHE A 39 4.47 -0.70 11.27
N VAL A 40 4.94 0.28 12.03
CA VAL A 40 5.94 1.27 11.63
C VAL A 40 6.97 1.38 12.76
N PRO A 41 7.89 0.41 12.88
CA PRO A 41 8.87 0.42 13.97
C PRO A 41 9.82 1.63 13.86
N PRO A 42 10.12 2.33 14.96
CA PRO A 42 10.92 3.56 14.91
C PRO A 42 12.41 3.34 14.60
N PHE A 43 12.89 2.10 14.78
CA PHE A 43 14.30 1.74 14.58
C PHE A 43 14.63 1.25 13.16
N ALA A 44 13.63 1.08 12.31
CA ALA A 44 13.82 0.60 10.93
C ALA A 44 12.92 1.35 9.95
N PRO A 45 13.39 1.66 8.74
CA PRO A 45 12.59 2.34 7.71
C PRO A 45 11.62 1.37 7.02
N ILE A 46 10.79 0.69 7.81
CA ILE A 46 9.84 -0.32 7.35
C ILE A 46 8.42 0.15 7.64
N ASN A 47 7.53 -0.08 6.68
CA ASN A 47 6.09 -0.04 6.83
C ASN A 47 5.57 -1.44 6.48
N LEU A 48 5.28 -2.25 7.50
CA LEU A 48 4.70 -3.59 7.34
C LEU A 48 3.19 -3.52 7.47
N ALA A 49 2.47 -3.87 6.42
CA ALA A 49 1.04 -4.13 6.45
C ALA A 49 0.77 -5.64 6.42
N ILE A 50 -0.21 -6.10 7.19
CA ILE A 50 -0.69 -7.48 7.14
C ILE A 50 -2.21 -7.49 7.01
N SER A 51 -2.74 -8.42 6.21
CA SER A 51 -4.18 -8.62 6.02
C SER A 51 -4.50 -10.11 5.90
N PRO A 52 -5.76 -10.53 6.18
CA PRO A 52 -6.16 -11.91 6.00
C PRO A 52 -5.98 -12.36 4.55
N ARG A 53 -5.49 -13.60 4.36
CA ARG A 53 -5.48 -14.27 3.07
C ARG A 53 -6.92 -14.48 2.60
N ARG A 54 -7.19 -14.24 1.31
CA ARG A 54 -8.50 -14.53 0.74
C ARG A 54 -8.78 -16.03 0.78
N ALA A 55 -9.95 -16.41 1.27
CA ALA A 55 -10.43 -17.80 1.21
C ALA A 55 -10.53 -18.24 -0.26
N GLY A 56 -10.05 -19.44 -0.56
CA GLY A 56 -10.09 -20.02 -1.91
C GLY A 56 -9.10 -19.42 -2.93
N SER A 57 -8.13 -18.59 -2.47
CA SER A 57 -7.06 -18.18 -3.37
C SER A 57 -6.00 -19.28 -3.46
N ASP A 58 -5.69 -19.75 -4.67
CA ASP A 58 -4.57 -20.67 -4.96
C ASP A 58 -3.20 -19.98 -4.75
N ASP A 59 -3.20 -18.70 -4.38
CA ASP A 59 -1.99 -17.94 -4.17
C ASP A 59 -1.39 -18.28 -2.80
N ALA A 60 -0.51 -19.27 -2.80
CA ALA A 60 0.26 -19.67 -1.62
C ALA A 60 1.31 -18.60 -1.20
N ARG A 61 1.47 -17.52 -1.98
CA ARG A 61 2.46 -16.48 -1.68
C ARG A 61 2.04 -15.67 -0.47
N ALA A 62 2.90 -15.64 0.54
CA ALA A 62 2.71 -14.81 1.72
C ALA A 62 2.87 -13.31 1.39
N ILE A 63 3.70 -12.97 0.40
CA ILE A 63 3.93 -11.59 -0.06
C ILE A 63 2.82 -11.21 -1.04
N ASN A 64 2.06 -10.16 -0.69
CA ASN A 64 1.05 -9.59 -1.57
C ASN A 64 1.70 -8.63 -2.58
N HIS A 65 2.48 -7.67 -2.09
CA HIS A 65 3.30 -6.76 -2.88
C HIS A 65 4.42 -6.17 -2.01
N LEU A 66 5.40 -5.60 -2.65
CA LEU A 66 6.45 -4.79 -2.04
C LEU A 66 6.28 -3.33 -2.46
N GLY A 67 6.98 -2.41 -1.79
CA GLY A 67 6.92 -1.02 -2.23
C GLY A 67 7.76 -0.07 -1.41
N VAL A 68 7.60 1.20 -1.74
CA VAL A 68 8.26 2.33 -1.08
C VAL A 68 7.21 3.38 -0.73
N GLU A 69 7.09 3.69 0.54
CA GLU A 69 6.37 4.87 1.02
C GLU A 69 7.29 6.09 0.95
N VAL A 70 6.87 7.12 0.22
CA VAL A 70 7.59 8.39 0.12
C VAL A 70 6.89 9.46 0.94
N ASP A 71 7.65 10.46 1.39
CA ASP A 71 7.20 11.46 2.36
C ASP A 71 6.34 12.59 1.75
N SER A 72 6.30 12.72 0.43
CA SER A 72 5.53 13.78 -0.22
C SER A 72 5.03 13.40 -1.62
N GLY A 73 3.95 14.09 -2.04
CA GLY A 73 3.43 13.99 -3.40
C GLY A 73 4.45 14.39 -4.46
N ASP A 74 5.28 15.41 -4.18
CA ASP A 74 6.35 15.83 -5.08
C ASP A 74 7.43 14.74 -5.24
N ALA A 75 7.77 14.03 -4.15
CA ALA A 75 8.68 12.90 -4.22
C ALA A 75 8.07 11.77 -5.08
N LEU A 76 6.77 11.48 -4.89
CA LEU A 76 6.06 10.51 -5.70
C LEU A 76 6.13 10.87 -7.20
N LEU A 77 5.85 12.11 -7.56
CA LEU A 77 5.89 12.56 -8.96
C LEU A 77 7.28 12.45 -9.57
N ARG A 78 8.32 12.86 -8.85
CA ARG A 78 9.72 12.70 -9.32
C ARG A 78 10.08 11.24 -9.59
N HIS A 79 9.65 10.32 -8.72
CA HIS A 79 9.87 8.88 -8.93
C HIS A 79 9.09 8.35 -10.12
N LEU A 80 7.83 8.77 -10.28
CA LEU A 80 6.98 8.39 -11.42
C LEU A 80 7.61 8.82 -12.76
N GLU A 81 8.02 10.08 -12.86
CA GLU A 81 8.68 10.61 -14.05
C GLU A 81 9.98 9.87 -14.38
N ARG A 82 10.81 9.61 -13.37
CA ARG A 82 12.04 8.83 -13.53
C ARG A 82 11.77 7.42 -14.07
N VAL A 83 10.77 6.74 -13.55
CA VAL A 83 10.42 5.37 -13.95
C VAL A 83 9.87 5.34 -15.37
N LYS A 84 9.01 6.31 -15.73
CA LYS A 84 8.53 6.49 -17.12
C LYS A 84 9.66 6.78 -18.09
N ALA A 85 10.56 7.68 -17.73
CA ALA A 85 11.73 8.03 -18.55
C ALA A 85 12.69 6.84 -18.75
N ALA A 86 12.72 5.89 -17.81
CA ALA A 86 13.46 4.64 -17.94
C ALA A 86 12.76 3.59 -18.83
N GLY A 87 11.59 3.90 -19.41
CA GLY A 87 10.84 3.02 -20.32
C GLY A 87 10.07 1.89 -19.60
N LEU A 88 9.90 1.95 -18.29
CA LEU A 88 9.12 0.95 -17.57
C LEU A 88 7.62 1.25 -17.66
N SER A 89 6.82 0.20 -17.81
CA SER A 89 5.36 0.30 -17.77
C SER A 89 4.89 0.60 -16.33
N VAL A 90 4.05 1.62 -16.20
CA VAL A 90 3.50 2.03 -14.92
C VAL A 90 1.98 2.01 -14.95
N ARG A 91 1.36 1.68 -13.81
CA ARG A 91 -0.08 1.82 -13.55
C ARG A 91 -0.27 2.84 -12.44
N GLU A 92 -0.87 3.98 -12.76
CA GLU A 92 -1.06 5.09 -11.84
C GLU A 92 -2.42 5.00 -11.13
N GLN A 93 -2.45 5.40 -9.87
CA GLN A 93 -3.65 5.53 -9.05
C GLN A 93 -3.50 6.78 -8.18
N LEU A 94 -4.13 7.88 -8.56
CA LEU A 94 -4.04 9.15 -7.84
C LEU A 94 -5.31 9.39 -7.01
N ASN A 95 -5.12 9.88 -5.77
CA ASN A 95 -6.20 10.22 -4.85
C ASN A 95 -7.20 9.07 -4.59
N VAL A 96 -6.71 7.84 -4.49
CA VAL A 96 -7.55 6.66 -4.25
C VAL A 96 -7.70 6.35 -2.78
N ASN A 97 -8.92 6.02 -2.35
CA ASN A 97 -9.17 5.52 -1.00
C ASN A 97 -8.81 4.03 -0.93
N CYS A 98 -7.79 3.70 -0.17
CA CYS A 98 -7.27 2.35 -0.02
C CYS A 98 -6.86 2.07 1.42
N CYS A 99 -7.32 0.94 1.98
CA CYS A 99 -6.82 0.42 3.26
C CYS A 99 -6.78 1.43 4.40
N TYR A 100 -7.82 2.21 4.62
CA TYR A 100 -7.92 3.25 5.65
C TYR A 100 -7.05 4.50 5.43
N ALA A 101 -6.66 4.77 4.18
CA ALA A 101 -6.00 6.00 3.80
C ALA A 101 -6.40 6.43 2.39
N ASN A 102 -6.40 7.73 2.13
CA ASN A 102 -6.36 8.25 0.77
C ASN A 102 -4.90 8.33 0.35
N GLN A 103 -4.59 7.82 -0.82
CA GLN A 103 -3.23 7.66 -1.31
C GLN A 103 -3.13 8.07 -2.77
N SER A 104 -1.95 8.55 -3.13
CA SER A 104 -1.52 8.63 -4.52
C SER A 104 -0.36 7.66 -4.71
N LYS A 105 -0.35 6.90 -5.80
CA LYS A 105 0.60 5.83 -6.01
C LYS A 105 0.76 5.45 -7.48
N PHE A 106 1.83 4.72 -7.76
CA PHE A 106 1.97 3.99 -9.00
C PHE A 106 2.56 2.60 -8.76
N TRP A 107 2.31 1.71 -9.71
CA TRP A 107 2.74 0.33 -9.68
C TRP A 107 3.65 0.03 -10.85
N VAL A 108 4.65 -0.80 -10.58
CA VAL A 108 5.54 -1.39 -11.58
C VAL A 108 5.62 -2.88 -11.30
N GLN A 109 5.59 -3.70 -12.35
CA GLN A 109 5.79 -5.14 -12.22
C GLN A 109 7.22 -5.48 -12.64
N ASP A 110 7.90 -6.29 -11.83
CA ASP A 110 9.21 -6.80 -12.18
C ASP A 110 9.12 -7.96 -13.20
N PRO A 111 10.24 -8.43 -13.79
CA PRO A 111 10.23 -9.51 -14.79
C PRO A 111 9.65 -10.84 -14.27
N ASP A 112 9.68 -11.08 -12.96
CA ASP A 112 9.14 -12.28 -12.32
C ASP A 112 7.68 -12.13 -11.85
N GLY A 113 7.08 -10.96 -12.14
CA GLY A 113 5.68 -10.69 -11.85
C GLY A 113 5.41 -10.18 -10.43
N VAL A 114 6.43 -9.77 -9.68
CA VAL A 114 6.25 -9.13 -8.37
C VAL A 114 5.79 -7.70 -8.56
N GLU A 115 4.69 -7.33 -7.93
CA GLU A 115 4.17 -5.96 -7.95
C GLU A 115 4.93 -5.10 -6.94
N TRP A 116 5.42 -3.94 -7.41
CA TRP A 116 6.05 -2.90 -6.62
C TRP A 116 5.19 -1.65 -6.62
N GLU A 117 4.85 -1.18 -5.43
CA GLU A 117 4.09 0.04 -5.18
C GLU A 117 5.02 1.19 -4.75
N VAL A 118 4.92 2.34 -5.38
CA VAL A 118 5.48 3.59 -4.82
C VAL A 118 4.29 4.49 -4.48
N TYR A 119 4.19 4.93 -3.23
CA TYR A 119 3.01 5.66 -2.79
C TYR A 119 3.31 6.75 -1.76
N HIS A 120 2.40 7.71 -1.69
CA HIS A 120 2.31 8.74 -0.67
C HIS A 120 0.91 8.71 -0.04
N VAL A 121 0.85 8.80 1.29
CA VAL A 121 -0.41 8.93 2.03
C VAL A 121 -0.83 10.39 2.03
N ASN A 122 -1.94 10.71 1.40
CA ASN A 122 -2.50 12.06 1.37
C ASN A 122 -3.16 12.40 2.72
N TYR A 123 -3.97 11.47 3.27
CA TYR A 123 -4.62 11.56 4.60
C TYR A 123 -5.20 10.19 5.01
N ASP A 124 -5.42 10.02 6.33
CA ASP A 124 -6.05 8.82 6.87
C ASP A 124 -7.59 8.85 6.75
N LEU A 125 -8.20 7.67 6.68
CA LEU A 125 -9.64 7.45 6.65
C LEU A 125 -10.10 6.75 7.93
N GLU A 126 -11.30 7.11 8.41
CA GLU A 126 -11.91 6.44 9.58
C GLU A 126 -12.35 5.02 9.26
N GLU A 127 -12.88 4.84 8.05
CA GLU A 127 -13.39 3.56 7.54
C GLU A 127 -12.63 3.15 6.27
N LYS A 128 -12.60 1.86 6.01
CA LYS A 128 -12.01 1.31 4.78
C LYS A 128 -12.77 1.86 3.57
N HIS A 129 -12.08 2.58 2.69
CA HIS A 129 -12.64 3.29 1.54
C HIS A 129 -13.66 4.41 1.91
N GLY A 130 -13.68 4.83 3.15
CA GLY A 130 -14.67 5.73 3.74
C GLY A 130 -14.29 7.21 3.74
N LYS A 131 -14.77 7.94 4.78
CA LYS A 131 -14.58 9.38 4.94
C LYS A 131 -13.22 9.70 5.59
N PRO A 132 -12.66 10.92 5.35
CA PRO A 132 -11.47 11.41 6.04
C PRO A 132 -11.65 11.45 7.56
N VAL A 133 -10.57 11.20 8.30
CA VAL A 133 -10.54 11.43 9.76
C VAL A 133 -10.68 12.92 10.02
N ALA A 134 -11.50 13.31 10.99
CA ALA A 134 -11.82 14.71 11.29
C ALA A 134 -10.59 15.59 11.60
N SER A 135 -9.46 15.00 12.02
CA SER A 135 -8.20 15.70 12.28
C SER A 135 -7.35 15.98 11.02
N ALA A 136 -7.75 15.45 9.86
CA ALA A 136 -7.00 15.57 8.60
C ALA A 136 -7.19 16.92 7.88
N ALA A 137 -7.83 17.90 8.51
CA ALA A 137 -8.11 19.22 7.94
C ALA A 137 -6.87 20.06 7.54
N ALA A 138 -5.65 19.54 7.80
CA ALA A 138 -4.39 20.14 7.41
C ALA A 138 -3.64 19.34 6.32
N ALA A 139 -4.31 18.45 5.60
CA ALA A 139 -3.69 17.62 4.57
C ALA A 139 -3.19 18.48 3.38
N PRO A 140 -2.01 18.15 2.81
CA PRO A 140 -1.53 18.77 1.58
C PRO A 140 -2.55 18.57 0.45
N ARG A 141 -2.65 19.56 -0.42
CA ARG A 141 -3.59 19.54 -1.57
C ARG A 141 -3.42 18.26 -2.38
N PRO A 142 -4.49 17.49 -2.61
CA PRO A 142 -4.40 16.26 -3.40
C PRO A 142 -3.90 16.56 -4.82
N LEU A 143 -3.13 15.61 -5.38
CA LEU A 143 -2.69 15.66 -6.76
C LEU A 143 -3.91 15.65 -7.72
N PRO A 144 -3.81 16.25 -8.92
CA PRO A 144 -4.92 16.29 -9.87
C PRO A 144 -5.38 14.88 -10.26
N VAL A 145 -6.69 14.68 -10.28
CA VAL A 145 -7.33 13.42 -10.66
C VAL A 145 -7.23 13.26 -12.17
N LEU A 146 -6.52 12.25 -12.64
CA LEU A 146 -6.69 11.76 -14.00
C LEU A 146 -7.84 10.74 -13.94
N ASN A 147 -8.91 10.98 -14.70
CA ASN A 147 -10.12 10.16 -14.74
C ASN A 147 -9.83 8.75 -15.24
N GLU A 148 -9.66 7.79 -14.34
CA GLU A 148 -9.81 6.36 -14.63
C GLU A 148 -10.64 5.67 -13.53
N PRO A 149 -11.47 4.66 -13.87
CA PRO A 149 -12.32 3.98 -12.90
C PRO A 149 -11.49 3.22 -11.88
N ALA A 150 -11.87 3.36 -10.61
CA ALA A 150 -11.22 2.76 -9.46
C ALA A 150 -11.16 1.22 -9.55
N ALA A 151 -10.03 0.68 -10.00
CA ALA A 151 -9.71 -0.71 -9.78
C ALA A 151 -9.39 -0.93 -8.29
N SER A 152 -9.91 -2.01 -7.70
CA SER A 152 -9.66 -2.37 -6.31
C SER A 152 -8.16 -2.45 -6.02
N CYS A 153 -7.66 -1.64 -5.13
CA CYS A 153 -6.23 -1.50 -4.82
C CYS A 153 -5.58 -2.74 -4.18
N CYS A 154 -6.40 -3.71 -3.73
CA CYS A 154 -5.94 -4.96 -3.09
C CYS A 154 -6.17 -6.21 -3.95
N SER A 155 -6.66 -6.07 -5.18
CA SER A 155 -6.84 -7.19 -6.09
C SER A 155 -5.66 -7.30 -7.05
N GLY A 156 -4.55 -7.84 -6.57
CA GLY A 156 -3.53 -8.40 -7.47
C GLY A 156 -4.13 -9.56 -8.23
N ARG A 157 -4.64 -9.30 -9.44
CA ARG A 157 -4.65 -10.28 -10.53
C ARG A 157 -5.35 -9.79 -11.79
N ARG A 158 -4.63 -9.83 -12.89
CA ARG A 158 -5.25 -10.07 -14.19
C ARG A 158 -5.38 -11.57 -14.36
N SER A 159 -6.57 -12.03 -14.76
CA SER A 159 -6.77 -13.36 -15.34
C SER A 159 -5.74 -13.55 -16.46
N ARG A 160 -5.02 -14.68 -16.41
CA ARG A 160 -4.30 -15.18 -17.60
C ARG A 160 -5.40 -15.67 -18.53
N ASP A 161 -5.74 -14.89 -19.53
CA ASP A 161 -6.47 -15.41 -20.67
C ASP A 161 -5.52 -16.34 -21.44
N ALA A 162 -5.92 -17.60 -21.47
CA ALA A 162 -5.27 -18.62 -22.25
C ALA A 162 -5.43 -18.32 -23.75
N ASN A 163 -4.37 -18.46 -24.49
CA ASN A 163 -4.39 -18.95 -25.86
C ASN A 163 -3.27 -19.97 -26.01
#